data_8bdb30074029eb88c8ad5946784580be
#
_entry.id   8bdb30074029eb88c8ad5946784580be
#
_cell.length_a   1.000
_cell.length_b   1.000
_cell.length_c   1.000
_cell.angle_alpha   90.00
_cell.angle_beta   90.00
_cell.angle_gamma   90.00
#
_symmetry.space_group_name_H-M   'P 1'
#
loop_
_entity.id
_entity.type
_entity.pdbx_description
1 polymer ?
#
loop_
_entity_poly.entity_id
_entity_poly.type
_entity_poly.pdbx_seq_one_letter_code
_entity_poly.pdbx_strand_id
1 'polypeptide(L)'
;LDLARATQRQVLYLRTCELGYVSQFLSALPRQTAYDIVMRSALETYGEERRGEAERASEAMLRHFDIDENLWELYPRTFSGGEKLRLNIAAAMIKRPRLLLLDEPTASLDNASKVKVRSLIEQLKAEGTTMLGIFHDLEFMEGLCDREYNMQEGAMS
;
A
#
# COMPACT_ATOMS: atom_id res chain seq x y z
N LEU A 1 14.14 17.91 -3.40
CA LEU A 1 13.01 18.84 -3.54
C LEU A 1 12.52 19.31 -2.18
N ASP A 2 12.47 20.62 -1.97
CA ASP A 2 11.90 21.22 -0.76
C ASP A 2 10.36 21.28 -0.92
N LEU A 3 9.64 20.43 -0.19
CA LEU A 3 8.18 20.35 -0.27
C LEU A 3 7.48 21.64 0.15
N ALA A 4 8.09 22.43 1.04
CA ALA A 4 7.52 23.70 1.48
C ALA A 4 7.52 24.78 0.37
N ARG A 5 8.36 24.59 -0.64
CA ARG A 5 8.51 25.49 -1.80
C ARG A 5 8.09 24.85 -3.11
N ALA A 6 7.58 23.64 -3.07
CA ALA A 6 7.19 22.91 -4.27
C ALA A 6 5.95 23.53 -4.92
N THR A 7 5.95 23.61 -6.24
CA THR A 7 4.77 24.01 -7.01
C THR A 7 3.71 22.91 -6.96
N GLN A 8 2.44 23.27 -7.20
CA GLN A 8 1.36 22.28 -7.27
C GLN A 8 1.65 21.16 -8.27
N ARG A 9 2.28 21.48 -9.41
CA ARG A 9 2.68 20.47 -10.41
C ARG A 9 3.73 19.50 -9.89
N GLN A 10 4.71 19.99 -9.15
CA GLN A 10 5.73 19.14 -8.52
C GLN A 10 5.15 18.25 -7.43
N VAL A 11 4.24 18.78 -6.61
CA VAL A 11 3.51 18.00 -5.59
C VAL A 11 2.67 16.90 -6.24
N LEU A 12 1.95 17.22 -7.32
CA LEU A 12 1.15 16.26 -8.07
C LEU A 12 2.03 15.15 -8.66
N TYR A 13 3.16 15.49 -9.27
CA TYR A 13 4.12 14.52 -9.79
C TYR A 13 4.62 13.57 -8.71
N LEU A 14 5.04 14.10 -7.56
CA LEU A 14 5.50 13.28 -6.43
C LEU A 14 4.41 12.30 -5.95
N ARG A 15 3.19 12.79 -5.78
CA ARG A 15 2.06 11.96 -5.34
C ARG A 15 1.71 10.87 -6.34
N THR A 16 1.85 11.13 -7.62
CA THR A 16 1.47 10.20 -8.68
C THR A 16 2.56 9.19 -8.99
N CYS A 17 3.82 9.62 -8.99
CA CYS A 17 4.93 8.83 -9.52
C CYS A 17 5.89 8.28 -8.44
N GLU A 18 6.04 9.00 -7.32
CA GLU A 18 7.08 8.71 -6.32
C GLU A 18 6.54 8.16 -5.01
N LEU A 19 5.28 8.45 -4.70
CA LEU A 19 4.67 8.07 -3.42
C LEU A 19 3.58 7.03 -3.62
N GLY A 20 3.64 5.95 -2.83
CA GLY A 20 2.52 5.06 -2.60
C GLY A 20 1.81 5.46 -1.32
N TYR A 21 0.49 5.41 -1.30
CA TYR A 21 -0.32 5.69 -0.11
C TYR A 21 -1.25 4.52 0.17
N VAL A 22 -1.19 4.02 1.39
CA VAL A 22 -2.00 2.91 1.86
C VAL A 22 -2.65 3.29 3.19
N SER A 23 -3.97 3.25 3.23
CA SER A 23 -4.74 3.39 4.46
C SER A 23 -5.54 2.12 4.75
N GLN A 24 -6.13 2.03 5.94
CA GLN A 24 -7.08 0.97 6.27
C GLN A 24 -8.33 1.00 5.38
N PHE A 25 -8.63 2.15 4.79
CA PHE A 25 -9.78 2.32 3.89
C PHE A 25 -9.35 2.13 2.44
N LEU A 26 -9.88 1.11 1.82
CA LEU A 26 -9.67 0.88 0.40
C LEU A 26 -10.54 1.84 -0.41
N SER A 27 -9.91 2.73 -1.18
CA SER A 27 -10.61 3.56 -2.16
C SER A 27 -10.94 2.75 -3.39
N ALA A 28 -12.06 2.06 -3.38
CA ALA A 28 -12.57 1.35 -4.54
C ALA A 28 -13.80 2.07 -5.09
N LEU A 29 -13.86 2.18 -6.41
CA LEU A 29 -15.10 2.62 -7.07
C LEU A 29 -16.15 1.51 -6.95
N PRO A 30 -17.46 1.86 -6.89
CA PRO A 30 -18.51 0.86 -6.94
C PRO A 30 -18.31 -0.08 -8.15
N ARG A 31 -18.48 -1.38 -7.93
CA ARG A 31 -18.35 -2.42 -8.97
C ARG A 31 -16.94 -2.60 -9.55
N GLN A 32 -15.88 -2.24 -8.82
CA GLN A 32 -14.52 -2.67 -9.16
C GLN A 32 -14.18 -3.97 -8.41
N THR A 33 -13.72 -4.97 -9.15
CA THR A 33 -13.16 -6.21 -8.57
C THR A 33 -11.76 -5.96 -8.01
N ALA A 34 -11.23 -6.90 -7.24
CA ALA A 34 -9.85 -6.83 -6.76
C ALA A 34 -8.87 -6.72 -7.94
N TYR A 35 -9.09 -7.50 -9.00
CA TYR A 35 -8.30 -7.44 -10.23
C TYR A 35 -8.36 -6.06 -10.88
N ASP A 36 -9.55 -5.49 -11.03
CA ASP A 36 -9.76 -4.16 -11.64
C ASP A 36 -8.97 -3.06 -10.91
N ILE A 37 -8.91 -3.13 -9.59
CA ILE A 37 -8.21 -2.14 -8.75
C ILE A 37 -6.71 -2.16 -9.04
N VAL A 38 -6.10 -3.34 -9.07
CA VAL A 38 -4.66 -3.49 -9.37
C VAL A 38 -4.39 -3.18 -10.84
N MET A 39 -5.24 -3.65 -11.74
CA MET A 39 -5.14 -3.39 -13.18
C MET A 39 -5.20 -1.90 -13.52
N ARG A 40 -6.07 -1.15 -12.85
CA ARG A 40 -6.12 0.32 -13.01
C ARG A 40 -4.77 0.96 -12.69
N SER A 41 -4.18 0.59 -11.55
CA SER A 41 -2.84 1.09 -11.16
C SER A 41 -1.75 0.67 -12.15
N ALA A 42 -1.86 -0.54 -12.69
CA ALA A 42 -0.94 -1.04 -13.72
C ALA A 42 -1.07 -0.24 -15.02
N LEU A 43 -2.28 0.02 -15.48
CA LEU A 43 -2.52 0.82 -16.70
C LEU A 43 -2.05 2.28 -16.55
N GLU A 44 -2.19 2.88 -15.37
CA GLU A 44 -1.63 4.20 -15.08
C GLU A 44 -0.08 4.21 -15.19
N THR A 45 0.56 3.07 -14.96
CA THR A 45 2.02 2.93 -14.98
C THR A 45 2.54 2.54 -16.36
N TYR A 46 1.92 1.57 -17.00
CA TYR A 46 2.38 0.99 -18.28
C TYR A 46 1.77 1.66 -19.50
N GLY A 47 0.57 2.25 -19.37
CA GLY A 47 -0.21 2.77 -20.49
C GLY A 47 -1.04 1.70 -21.19
N GLU A 48 -2.07 2.12 -21.90
CA GLU A 48 -2.96 1.22 -22.66
C GLU A 48 -2.24 0.46 -23.79
N GLU A 49 -1.22 1.05 -24.35
CA GLU A 49 -0.39 0.43 -25.42
C GLU A 49 0.39 -0.78 -24.92
N ARG A 50 0.64 -0.86 -23.62
CA ARG A 50 1.35 -1.97 -22.95
C ARG A 50 0.42 -2.80 -22.07
N ARG A 51 -0.86 -2.88 -22.46
CA ARG A 51 -1.90 -3.57 -21.67
C ARG A 51 -1.52 -5.01 -21.28
N GLY A 52 -0.93 -5.77 -22.18
CA GLY A 52 -0.49 -7.14 -21.88
C GLY A 52 0.61 -7.22 -20.81
N GLU A 53 1.46 -6.21 -20.69
CA GLU A 53 2.42 -6.11 -19.59
C GLU A 53 1.73 -5.73 -18.28
N ALA A 54 0.75 -4.82 -18.34
CA ALA A 54 -0.05 -4.43 -17.18
C ALA A 54 -0.84 -5.62 -16.61
N GLU A 55 -1.41 -6.48 -17.46
CA GLU A 55 -2.10 -7.71 -17.06
C GLU A 55 -1.15 -8.67 -16.32
N ARG A 56 -0.01 -8.99 -16.92
CA ARG A 56 0.99 -9.86 -16.27
C ARG A 56 1.50 -9.29 -14.95
N ALA A 57 1.76 -7.99 -14.90
CA ALA A 57 2.20 -7.32 -13.68
C ALA A 57 1.12 -7.36 -12.59
N SER A 58 -0.14 -7.17 -12.95
CA SER A 58 -1.27 -7.23 -12.02
C SER A 58 -1.43 -8.62 -11.41
N GLU A 59 -1.40 -9.66 -12.21
CA GLU A 59 -1.48 -11.04 -11.73
C GLU A 59 -0.28 -11.40 -10.83
N ALA A 60 0.93 -11.01 -11.23
CA ALA A 60 2.13 -11.24 -10.43
C ALA A 60 2.04 -10.54 -9.08
N MET A 61 1.52 -9.32 -9.03
CA MET A 61 1.37 -8.53 -7.81
C MET A 61 0.32 -9.13 -6.87
N LEU A 62 -0.82 -9.57 -7.40
CA LEU A 62 -1.86 -10.24 -6.62
C LEU A 62 -1.35 -11.54 -5.99
N ARG A 63 -0.59 -12.34 -6.73
CA ARG A 63 0.04 -13.56 -6.19
C ARG A 63 1.12 -13.24 -5.17
N HIS A 64 1.95 -12.24 -5.43
CA HIS A 64 3.04 -11.84 -4.55
C HIS A 64 2.55 -11.43 -3.14
N PHE A 65 1.41 -10.75 -3.08
CA PHE A 65 0.78 -10.34 -1.82
C PHE A 65 -0.29 -11.31 -1.30
N ASP A 66 -0.24 -12.57 -1.74
CA ASP A 66 -1.09 -13.66 -1.25
C ASP A 66 -2.59 -13.36 -1.33
N ILE A 67 -3.03 -12.72 -2.41
CA ILE A 67 -4.45 -12.56 -2.69
C ILE A 67 -4.92 -13.78 -3.47
N ASP A 68 -5.78 -14.57 -2.84
CA ASP A 68 -6.33 -15.79 -3.42
C ASP A 68 -6.99 -15.52 -4.78
N GLU A 69 -6.72 -16.36 -5.77
CA GLU A 69 -7.27 -16.21 -7.12
C GLU A 69 -8.81 -16.21 -7.14
N ASN A 70 -9.44 -16.91 -6.19
CA ASN A 70 -10.90 -16.89 -6.02
C ASN A 70 -11.45 -15.50 -5.64
N LEU A 71 -10.62 -14.61 -5.12
CA LEU A 71 -11.00 -13.26 -4.73
C LEU A 71 -10.83 -12.23 -5.86
N TRP A 72 -10.10 -12.55 -6.91
CA TRP A 72 -9.73 -11.57 -7.94
C TRP A 72 -10.93 -10.93 -8.62
N GLU A 73 -11.96 -11.71 -8.93
CA GLU A 73 -13.19 -11.26 -9.59
C GLU A 73 -14.28 -10.83 -8.61
N LEU A 74 -13.98 -10.78 -7.31
CA LEU A 74 -14.92 -10.37 -6.29
C LEU A 74 -14.75 -8.89 -5.92
N TYR A 75 -15.82 -8.29 -5.42
CA TYR A 75 -15.79 -6.93 -4.91
C TYR A 75 -15.18 -6.87 -3.51
N PRO A 76 -14.22 -5.97 -3.25
CA PRO A 76 -13.48 -5.95 -1.98
C PRO A 76 -14.32 -5.64 -0.73
N ARG A 77 -15.54 -5.17 -0.88
CA ARG A 77 -16.43 -4.88 0.26
C ARG A 77 -16.67 -6.08 1.18
N THR A 78 -16.55 -7.30 0.65
CA THR A 78 -16.70 -8.56 1.40
C THR A 78 -15.40 -9.10 1.95
N PHE A 79 -14.27 -8.47 1.66
CA PHE A 79 -12.96 -8.91 2.09
C PHE A 79 -12.75 -8.62 3.57
N SER A 80 -11.91 -9.45 4.22
CA SER A 80 -11.37 -9.16 5.54
C SER A 80 -10.52 -7.88 5.53
N GLY A 81 -10.30 -7.28 6.70
CA GLY A 81 -9.43 -6.11 6.81
C GLY A 81 -8.01 -6.37 6.29
N GLY A 82 -7.46 -7.54 6.57
CA GLY A 82 -6.13 -7.95 6.07
C GLY A 82 -6.08 -8.15 4.56
N GLU A 83 -7.12 -8.73 3.96
CA GLU A 83 -7.25 -8.88 2.51
C GLU A 83 -7.37 -7.53 1.80
N LYS A 84 -8.17 -6.60 2.34
CA LYS A 84 -8.25 -5.22 1.83
C LYS A 84 -6.92 -4.50 1.88
N LEU A 85 -6.18 -4.65 2.98
CA LEU A 85 -4.88 -4.02 3.13
C LEU A 85 -3.88 -4.58 2.12
N ARG A 86 -3.81 -5.90 1.95
CA ARG A 86 -2.93 -6.54 0.96
C ARG A 86 -3.26 -6.10 -0.46
N LEU A 87 -4.53 -5.99 -0.80
CA LEU A 87 -4.99 -5.47 -2.10
C LEU A 87 -4.55 -4.01 -2.29
N ASN A 88 -4.69 -3.19 -1.27
CA ASN A 88 -4.28 -1.79 -1.29
C ASN A 88 -2.76 -1.65 -1.49
N ILE A 89 -1.97 -2.48 -0.80
CA ILE A 89 -0.52 -2.54 -0.97
C ILE A 89 -0.16 -3.02 -2.38
N ALA A 90 -0.81 -4.05 -2.89
CA ALA A 90 -0.58 -4.54 -4.25
C ALA A 90 -0.79 -3.43 -5.30
N ALA A 91 -1.88 -2.69 -5.20
CA ALA A 91 -2.19 -1.57 -6.09
C ALA A 91 -1.18 -0.41 -5.98
N ALA A 92 -0.68 -0.14 -4.78
CA ALA A 92 0.34 0.88 -4.56
C ALA A 92 1.72 0.45 -5.08
N MET A 93 2.11 -0.79 -4.83
CA MET A 93 3.45 -1.30 -5.16
C MET A 93 3.66 -1.56 -6.64
N ILE A 94 2.60 -1.78 -7.42
CA ILE A 94 2.72 -1.95 -8.87
C ILE A 94 3.28 -0.70 -9.56
N LYS A 95 3.09 0.47 -8.96
CA LYS A 95 3.66 1.74 -9.42
C LYS A 95 5.14 1.91 -9.05
N ARG A 96 5.73 0.97 -8.31
CA ARG A 96 7.11 1.01 -7.81
C ARG A 96 7.44 2.33 -7.11
N PRO A 97 6.70 2.72 -6.06
CA PRO A 97 6.91 3.97 -5.36
C PRO A 97 8.29 4.00 -4.68
N ARG A 98 8.90 5.16 -4.61
CA ARG A 98 10.15 5.36 -3.85
C ARG A 98 9.90 5.43 -2.34
N LEU A 99 8.70 5.83 -1.95
CA LEU A 99 8.27 5.90 -0.57
C LEU A 99 6.83 5.41 -0.44
N LEU A 100 6.60 4.46 0.45
CA LEU A 100 5.26 3.96 0.78
C LEU A 100 4.81 4.58 2.11
N LEU A 101 3.70 5.30 2.05
CA LEU A 101 3.05 5.87 3.23
C LEU A 101 1.99 4.91 3.74
N LEU A 102 2.11 4.52 5.02
CA LEU A 102 1.16 3.63 5.71
C LEU A 102 0.41 4.44 6.75
N ASP A 103 -0.88 4.63 6.55
CA ASP A 103 -1.73 5.42 7.45
C ASP A 103 -2.61 4.49 8.29
N GLU A 104 -2.19 4.24 9.51
CA GLU A 104 -2.88 3.37 10.47
C GLU A 104 -3.34 2.02 9.88
N PRO A 105 -2.44 1.25 9.25
CA PRO A 105 -2.83 0.06 8.49
C PRO A 105 -3.41 -1.06 9.35
N THR A 106 -3.22 -1.02 10.66
CA THR A 106 -3.71 -2.03 11.61
C THR A 106 -4.92 -1.60 12.41
N ALA A 107 -5.41 -0.37 12.22
CA ALA A 107 -6.62 0.07 12.88
C ALA A 107 -7.80 -0.87 12.53
N SER A 108 -8.58 -1.24 13.51
CA SER A 108 -9.73 -2.14 13.37
C SER A 108 -9.42 -3.60 12.97
N LEU A 109 -8.16 -4.03 13.02
CA LEU A 109 -7.79 -5.43 12.80
C LEU A 109 -7.75 -6.23 14.11
N ASP A 110 -8.12 -7.51 14.01
CA ASP A 110 -7.89 -8.47 15.11
C ASP A 110 -6.40 -8.86 15.22
N ASN A 111 -6.01 -9.52 16.32
CA ASN A 111 -4.62 -9.87 16.56
C ASN A 111 -4.05 -10.82 15.50
N ALA A 112 -4.83 -11.77 15.01
CA ALA A 112 -4.38 -12.70 13.97
C ALA A 112 -4.10 -11.97 12.65
N SER A 113 -4.95 -11.02 12.27
CA SER A 113 -4.74 -10.18 11.09
C SER A 113 -3.54 -9.23 11.26
N LYS A 114 -3.33 -8.68 12.46
CA LYS A 114 -2.16 -7.84 12.76
C LYS A 114 -0.84 -8.59 12.57
N VAL A 115 -0.76 -9.85 12.98
CA VAL A 115 0.44 -10.69 12.78
C VAL A 115 0.74 -10.84 11.28
N LYS A 116 -0.28 -11.07 10.46
CA LYS A 116 -0.12 -11.17 9.00
C LYS A 116 0.32 -9.85 8.37
N VAL A 117 -0.23 -8.74 8.83
CA VAL A 117 0.19 -7.39 8.37
C VAL A 117 1.62 -7.09 8.77
N ARG A 118 2.04 -7.46 9.99
CA ARG A 118 3.42 -7.31 10.42
C ARG A 118 4.37 -8.07 9.50
N SER A 119 4.08 -9.33 9.21
CA SER A 119 4.88 -10.15 8.29
C SER A 119 4.96 -9.52 6.90
N LEU A 120 3.87 -8.93 6.42
CA LEU A 120 3.83 -8.22 5.14
C LEU A 120 4.73 -6.98 5.14
N ILE A 121 4.70 -6.18 6.20
CA ILE A 121 5.58 -5.01 6.33
C ILE A 121 7.05 -5.43 6.42
N GLU A 122 7.35 -6.49 7.17
CA GLU A 122 8.70 -7.06 7.24
C GLU A 122 9.19 -7.57 5.88
N GLN A 123 8.31 -8.20 5.09
CA GLN A 123 8.59 -8.60 3.72
C GLN A 123 8.94 -7.40 2.83
N LEU A 124 8.12 -6.35 2.85
CA LEU A 124 8.36 -5.12 2.09
C LEU A 124 9.69 -4.46 2.50
N LYS A 125 9.99 -4.46 3.78
CA LYS A 125 11.26 -3.95 4.32
C LYS A 125 12.45 -4.77 3.81
N ALA A 126 12.35 -6.10 3.83
CA ALA A 126 13.38 -7.00 3.31
C ALA A 126 13.60 -6.84 1.80
N GLU A 127 12.58 -6.48 1.05
CA GLU A 127 12.63 -6.17 -0.38
C GLU A 127 13.18 -4.77 -0.69
N GLY A 128 13.55 -4.01 0.33
CA GLY A 128 14.16 -2.68 0.19
C GLY A 128 13.18 -1.53 0.05
N THR A 129 11.90 -1.72 0.35
CA THR A 129 10.88 -0.67 0.30
C THR A 129 11.09 0.32 1.44
N THR A 130 11.23 1.60 1.12
CA THR A 130 11.24 2.68 2.12
C THR A 130 9.81 3.00 2.52
N MET A 131 9.55 3.00 3.82
CA MET A 131 8.20 3.20 4.35
C MET A 131 8.19 4.27 5.44
N LEU A 132 7.13 5.04 5.47
CA LEU A 132 6.79 5.94 6.58
C LEU A 132 5.38 5.57 7.06
N GLY A 133 5.26 5.18 8.31
CA GLY A 133 3.99 4.73 8.89
C GLY A 133 3.52 5.60 10.04
N ILE A 134 2.20 5.74 10.14
CA ILE A 134 1.51 6.28 11.30
C ILE A 134 0.82 5.10 11.99
N PHE A 135 1.21 4.87 13.24
CA PHE A 135 0.69 3.78 14.07
C PHE A 135 0.31 4.30 15.44
N HIS A 136 -0.75 3.77 16.01
CA HIS A 136 -1.17 4.02 17.39
C HIS A 136 -0.92 2.80 18.30
N ASP A 137 -0.66 1.64 17.72
CA ASP A 137 -0.42 0.38 18.43
C ASP A 137 1.10 0.23 18.66
N LEU A 138 1.55 0.63 19.84
CA LEU A 138 2.97 0.57 20.20
C LEU A 138 3.50 -0.86 20.28
N GLU A 139 2.68 -1.80 20.73
CA GLU A 139 3.04 -3.22 20.81
C GLU A 139 3.27 -3.81 19.40
N PHE A 140 2.43 -3.41 18.44
CA PHE A 140 2.60 -3.79 17.05
C PHE A 140 3.90 -3.25 16.45
N MET A 141 4.31 -2.03 16.83
CA MET A 141 5.49 -1.35 16.30
C MET A 141 6.80 -1.90 16.86
N GLU A 142 6.77 -2.57 18.02
CA GLU A 142 7.97 -3.03 18.71
C GLU A 142 8.86 -3.91 17.80
N GLY A 143 10.09 -3.47 17.59
CA GLY A 143 11.05 -4.15 16.72
C GLY A 143 10.78 -4.09 15.21
N LEU A 144 9.73 -3.38 14.78
CA LEU A 144 9.36 -3.25 13.36
C LEU A 144 10.03 -2.04 12.70
N CYS A 145 10.09 -0.92 13.40
CA CYS A 145 10.60 0.34 12.88
C CYS A 145 12.09 0.51 13.12
N ASP A 146 12.81 1.05 12.15
CA ASP A 146 14.22 1.43 12.30
C ASP A 146 14.37 2.74 13.07
N ARG A 147 13.41 3.66 12.91
CA ARG A 147 13.32 4.94 13.60
C ARG A 147 11.88 5.26 13.96
N GLU A 148 11.70 5.89 15.10
CA GLU A 148 10.41 6.36 15.58
C GLU A 148 10.45 7.87 15.83
N TYR A 149 9.34 8.54 15.53
CA TYR A 149 9.16 9.95 15.81
C TYR A 149 7.90 10.15 16.67
N ASN A 150 8.09 10.63 17.88
CA ASN A 150 6.96 10.92 18.76
C ASN A 150 6.47 12.35 18.54
N MET A 151 5.30 12.47 17.92
CA MET A 151 4.71 13.78 17.58
C MET A 151 4.28 14.60 18.82
N GLN A 152 4.01 13.96 19.96
CA GLN A 152 3.64 14.66 21.19
C GLN A 152 4.84 15.39 21.80
N GLU A 153 6.01 14.76 21.72
CA GLU A 153 7.25 15.32 22.26
C GLU A 153 8.03 16.15 21.24
N GLY A 154 7.65 16.05 19.96
CA GLY A 154 8.36 16.71 18.87
C GLY A 154 9.79 16.22 18.69
N ALA A 155 10.11 15.01 19.16
CA ALA A 155 11.44 14.43 19.13
C ALA A 155 11.47 13.12 18.31
N MET A 156 12.60 12.88 17.64
CA MET A 156 12.87 11.63 16.93
C MET A 156 13.76 10.74 17.77
N SER A 157 13.40 9.52 17.94
CA SER A 157 14.14 8.50 18.68
C SER A 157 14.69 7.39 17.77
#